data_d3bea7fc2822d1ddc1277de8b6212c89
#
_entry.id   d3bea7fc2822d1ddc1277de8b6212c89
#
_cell.length_a   1.000
_cell.length_b   1.000
_cell.length_c   1.000
_cell.angle_alpha   90.00
_cell.angle_beta   90.00
_cell.angle_gamma   90.00
#
_symmetry.space_group_name_H-M   'P 1'
#
loop_
_entity.id
_entity.type
_entity.pdbx_description
1 polymer ?
#
loop_
_entity_poly.entity_id
_entity_poly.type
_entity_poly.pdbx_seq_one_letter_code
_entity_poly.pdbx_strand_id
1 'polypeptide(L)'
;MKRVFSILYIICCCTLESADAQSAGISEVLKELQMENISVVQKQDTITAAFETSVYRGSYNGIGIAIRRLITLPEVTTLQLVILDNALPQLCITLPAKLIEDYQSGKCDLDGVYRNMQMTTSTKTVMAALKGTKRESTTFGKVDVVLYPGVMLVNNVTYKLYKAAFELQPAVEMQLWKGASLRLQVCLPIVNNEPGKWDCIRPGYLTLRQEFRLDNHWK
;
A
#
# COMPACT_ATOMS: atom_id res chain seq x y z
N MET A 1 -5.73 -14.98 -49.67
CA MET A 1 -5.08 -15.32 -48.39
C MET A 1 -4.23 -14.18 -47.80
N LYS A 2 -3.35 -13.46 -48.53
CA LYS A 2 -2.51 -12.36 -47.97
C LYS A 2 -3.26 -11.20 -47.31
N ARG A 3 -4.48 -10.81 -47.80
CA ARG A 3 -5.27 -9.70 -47.22
C ARG A 3 -5.94 -10.04 -45.87
N VAL A 4 -6.28 -11.30 -45.62
CA VAL A 4 -6.89 -11.75 -44.35
C VAL A 4 -5.87 -11.75 -43.23
N PHE A 5 -4.62 -12.14 -43.53
CA PHE A 5 -3.52 -12.10 -42.57
C PHE A 5 -3.15 -10.66 -42.16
N SER A 6 -3.21 -9.69 -43.10
CA SER A 6 -2.93 -8.27 -42.81
C SER A 6 -3.97 -7.64 -41.88
N ILE A 7 -5.25 -7.98 -42.06
CA ILE A 7 -6.36 -7.47 -41.20
C ILE A 7 -6.24 -8.07 -39.79
N LEU A 8 -5.92 -9.36 -39.69
CA LEU A 8 -5.74 -10.04 -38.41
C LEU A 8 -4.55 -9.47 -37.61
N TYR A 9 -3.46 -9.11 -38.30
CA TYR A 9 -2.28 -8.50 -37.69
C TYR A 9 -2.57 -7.08 -37.18
N ILE A 10 -3.31 -6.27 -37.93
CA ILE A 10 -3.71 -4.90 -37.54
C ILE A 10 -4.64 -4.94 -36.32
N ILE A 11 -5.62 -5.85 -36.27
CA ILE A 11 -6.52 -6.01 -35.10
C ILE A 11 -5.72 -6.45 -33.88
N CYS A 12 -4.77 -7.37 -34.01
CA CYS A 12 -3.93 -7.81 -32.90
C CYS A 12 -3.00 -6.70 -32.37
N CYS A 13 -2.45 -5.85 -33.24
CA CYS A 13 -1.63 -4.70 -32.82
C CYS A 13 -2.47 -3.64 -32.09
N CYS A 14 -3.67 -3.32 -32.58
CA CYS A 14 -4.54 -2.31 -31.93
C CYS A 14 -5.01 -2.75 -30.53
N THR A 15 -5.21 -4.04 -30.31
CA THR A 15 -5.60 -4.56 -28.99
C THR A 15 -4.45 -4.59 -27.98
N LEU A 16 -3.22 -4.76 -28.43
CA LEU A 16 -2.01 -4.71 -27.59
C LEU A 16 -1.70 -3.27 -27.16
N GLU A 17 -1.79 -2.30 -28.07
CA GLU A 17 -1.56 -0.88 -27.75
C GLU A 17 -2.58 -0.32 -26.76
N SER A 18 -3.85 -0.73 -26.82
CA SER A 18 -4.89 -0.28 -25.89
C SER A 18 -4.69 -0.85 -24.47
N ALA A 19 -4.24 -2.08 -24.33
CA ALA A 19 -3.98 -2.70 -23.03
C ALA A 19 -2.79 -2.05 -22.30
N ASP A 20 -1.74 -1.70 -23.03
CA ASP A 20 -0.58 -1.01 -22.45
C ASP A 20 -0.91 0.44 -22.05
N ALA A 21 -1.73 1.15 -22.82
CA ALA A 21 -2.18 2.50 -22.50
C ALA A 21 -3.05 2.53 -21.23
N GLN A 22 -3.93 1.56 -21.05
CA GLN A 22 -4.83 1.48 -19.90
C GLN A 22 -4.07 1.11 -18.61
N SER A 23 -3.13 0.17 -18.70
CA SER A 23 -2.26 -0.18 -17.56
C SER A 23 -1.37 1.00 -17.15
N ALA A 24 -0.89 1.80 -18.10
CA ALA A 24 -0.13 3.02 -17.85
C ALA A 24 -0.98 4.08 -17.13
N GLY A 25 -2.24 4.29 -17.52
CA GLY A 25 -3.16 5.23 -16.87
C GLY A 25 -3.40 4.88 -15.40
N ILE A 26 -3.60 3.59 -15.08
CA ILE A 26 -3.76 3.13 -13.69
C ILE A 26 -2.48 3.31 -12.88
N SER A 27 -1.33 2.99 -13.46
CA SER A 27 -0.04 3.22 -12.80
C SER A 27 0.17 4.70 -12.48
N GLU A 28 -0.22 5.59 -13.38
CA GLU A 28 -0.09 7.03 -13.21
C GLU A 28 -1.00 7.55 -12.10
N VAL A 29 -2.25 7.12 -12.06
CA VAL A 29 -3.18 7.44 -10.94
C VAL A 29 -2.64 6.95 -9.60
N LEU A 30 -2.09 5.76 -9.53
CA LEU A 30 -1.48 5.25 -8.29
C LEU A 30 -0.25 6.05 -7.87
N LYS A 31 0.56 6.55 -8.83
CA LYS A 31 1.70 7.44 -8.55
C LYS A 31 1.24 8.82 -8.06
N GLU A 32 0.20 9.40 -8.67
CA GLU A 32 -0.39 10.65 -8.20
C GLU A 32 -0.88 10.55 -6.75
N LEU A 33 -1.41 9.39 -6.38
CA LEU A 33 -1.80 9.06 -5.01
C LEU A 33 -0.61 8.71 -4.10
N GLN A 34 0.63 8.86 -4.60
CA GLN A 34 1.86 8.55 -3.87
C GLN A 34 1.94 7.10 -3.37
N MET A 35 1.32 6.18 -4.11
CA MET A 35 1.48 4.76 -3.83
C MET A 35 2.85 4.27 -4.28
N GLU A 36 3.32 3.23 -3.63
CA GLU A 36 4.66 2.68 -3.86
C GLU A 36 4.60 1.21 -4.27
N ASN A 37 5.73 0.68 -4.74
CA ASN A 37 5.86 -0.70 -5.21
C ASN A 37 4.79 -1.09 -6.25
N ILE A 38 4.44 -0.13 -7.12
CA ILE A 38 3.36 -0.27 -8.10
C ILE A 38 3.74 -1.28 -9.18
N SER A 39 2.84 -2.21 -9.44
CA SER A 39 2.92 -3.12 -10.60
C SER A 39 1.51 -3.30 -11.16
N VAL A 40 1.32 -3.04 -12.44
CA VAL A 40 0.03 -3.13 -13.10
C VAL A 40 0.14 -4.04 -14.31
N VAL A 41 -0.85 -4.89 -14.52
CA VAL A 41 -1.00 -5.72 -15.71
C VAL A 41 -2.46 -5.82 -16.08
N GLN A 42 -2.75 -5.75 -17.36
CA GLN A 42 -4.07 -6.03 -17.90
C GLN A 42 -4.05 -7.36 -18.64
N LYS A 43 -5.00 -8.21 -18.32
CA LYS A 43 -5.24 -9.46 -19.04
C LYS A 43 -6.73 -9.57 -19.37
N GLN A 44 -7.04 -9.51 -20.65
CA GLN A 44 -8.42 -9.45 -21.13
C GLN A 44 -9.15 -8.26 -20.46
N ASP A 45 -10.29 -8.51 -19.84
CA ASP A 45 -11.11 -7.49 -19.17
C ASP A 45 -10.76 -7.28 -17.68
N THR A 46 -9.67 -7.91 -17.21
CA THR A 46 -9.25 -7.81 -15.81
C THR A 46 -7.95 -7.04 -15.69
N ILE A 47 -8.00 -5.97 -14.90
CA ILE A 47 -6.84 -5.20 -14.51
C ILE A 47 -6.39 -5.67 -13.14
N THR A 48 -5.13 -6.07 -13.05
CA THR A 48 -4.50 -6.47 -11.79
C THR A 48 -3.44 -5.44 -11.43
N ALA A 49 -3.59 -4.81 -10.27
CA ALA A 49 -2.63 -3.85 -9.75
C ALA A 49 -2.15 -4.26 -8.35
N ALA A 50 -0.85 -4.19 -8.12
CA ALA A 50 -0.27 -4.29 -6.78
C ALA A 50 0.33 -2.95 -6.37
N PHE A 51 0.18 -2.55 -5.12
CA PHE A 51 0.75 -1.32 -4.58
C PHE A 51 0.86 -1.36 -3.05
N GLU A 52 1.64 -0.46 -2.52
CA GLU A 52 1.86 -0.21 -1.09
C GLU A 52 1.42 1.20 -0.72
N THR A 53 0.79 1.35 0.46
CA THR A 53 0.22 2.63 0.94
C THR A 53 1.10 3.25 2.03
N SER A 54 2.36 3.49 1.75
CA SER A 54 3.35 3.97 2.74
C SER A 54 3.08 5.38 3.27
N VAL A 55 2.54 6.27 2.45
CA VAL A 55 2.26 7.67 2.82
C VAL A 55 1.05 7.81 3.74
N TYR A 56 0.09 6.91 3.63
CA TYR A 56 -1.13 6.97 4.42
C TYR A 56 -0.94 6.21 5.73
N ARG A 57 -0.99 6.92 6.85
CA ARG A 57 -1.06 6.28 8.16
C ARG A 57 -2.39 5.56 8.31
N GLY A 58 -2.33 4.24 8.39
CA GLY A 58 -3.49 3.37 8.29
C GLY A 58 -3.75 2.98 6.83
N SER A 59 -3.29 1.78 6.45
CA SER A 59 -3.39 1.24 5.09
C SER A 59 -4.80 1.30 4.51
N TYR A 60 -5.83 1.20 5.35
CA TYR A 60 -7.23 1.27 4.93
C TYR A 60 -7.61 2.61 4.29
N ASN A 61 -7.05 3.73 4.74
CA ASN A 61 -7.30 5.05 4.15
C ASN A 61 -6.75 5.12 2.71
N GLY A 62 -5.50 4.70 2.53
CA GLY A 62 -4.87 4.66 1.21
C GLY A 62 -5.59 3.70 0.25
N ILE A 63 -6.00 2.53 0.73
CA ILE A 63 -6.79 1.56 -0.04
C ILE A 63 -8.11 2.18 -0.48
N GLY A 64 -8.85 2.82 0.43
CA GLY A 64 -10.13 3.47 0.12
C GLY A 64 -9.99 4.57 -0.93
N ILE A 65 -8.96 5.42 -0.81
CA ILE A 65 -8.67 6.48 -1.79
C ILE A 65 -8.33 5.88 -3.16
N ALA A 66 -7.50 4.82 -3.20
CA ALA A 66 -7.13 4.14 -4.44
C ALA A 66 -8.36 3.53 -5.12
N ILE A 67 -9.20 2.79 -4.39
CA ILE A 67 -10.43 2.20 -4.91
C ILE A 67 -11.31 3.31 -5.52
N ARG A 68 -11.59 4.36 -4.74
CA ARG A 68 -12.43 5.49 -5.18
C ARG A 68 -11.94 6.11 -6.48
N ARG A 69 -10.63 6.31 -6.63
CA ARG A 69 -10.04 6.92 -7.84
C ARG A 69 -10.08 5.96 -9.03
N LEU A 70 -9.77 4.69 -8.80
CA LEU A 70 -9.68 3.70 -9.88
C LEU A 70 -11.05 3.33 -10.45
N ILE A 71 -12.08 3.20 -9.63
CA ILE A 71 -13.44 2.86 -10.12
C ILE A 71 -14.12 4.00 -10.89
N THR A 72 -13.62 5.24 -10.82
CA THR A 72 -14.12 6.36 -11.63
C THR A 72 -13.54 6.39 -13.05
N LEU A 73 -12.51 5.58 -13.32
CA LEU A 73 -11.93 5.51 -14.67
C LEU A 73 -12.87 4.74 -15.59
N PRO A 74 -13.25 5.30 -16.75
CA PRO A 74 -14.29 4.72 -17.62
C PRO A 74 -13.88 3.39 -18.26
N GLU A 75 -12.59 3.14 -18.34
CA GLU A 75 -12.02 1.97 -19.01
C GLU A 75 -11.88 0.75 -18.08
N VAL A 76 -12.15 0.92 -16.78
CA VAL A 76 -11.98 -0.15 -15.79
C VAL A 76 -13.22 -1.04 -15.78
N THR A 77 -13.03 -2.30 -16.15
CA THR A 77 -14.08 -3.33 -16.08
C THR A 77 -13.97 -4.16 -14.80
N THR A 78 -13.07 -5.10 -14.72
CA THR A 78 -12.82 -5.86 -13.50
C THR A 78 -11.49 -5.46 -12.90
N LEU A 79 -11.45 -5.15 -11.60
CA LEU A 79 -10.26 -4.69 -10.92
C LEU A 79 -9.86 -5.64 -9.80
N GLN A 80 -8.60 -6.09 -9.83
CA GLN A 80 -7.97 -6.86 -8.77
C GLN A 80 -6.82 -6.06 -8.17
N LEU A 81 -6.93 -5.72 -6.88
CA LEU A 81 -5.93 -4.94 -6.16
C LEU A 81 -5.20 -5.83 -5.15
N VAL A 82 -3.89 -5.91 -5.25
CA VAL A 82 -3.06 -6.59 -4.26
C VAL A 82 -2.37 -5.54 -3.40
N ILE A 83 -2.73 -5.53 -2.14
CA ILE A 83 -2.16 -4.62 -1.15
C ILE A 83 -0.87 -5.22 -0.62
N LEU A 84 0.19 -4.44 -0.68
CA LEU A 84 1.51 -4.82 -0.21
C LEU A 84 1.81 -4.15 1.13
N ASP A 85 2.64 -4.81 1.94
CA ASP A 85 3.28 -4.27 3.13
C ASP A 85 4.73 -4.79 3.15
N ASN A 86 5.70 -3.91 3.24
CA ASN A 86 7.13 -4.23 3.04
C ASN A 86 7.40 -5.07 1.76
N ALA A 87 6.72 -4.70 0.66
CA ALA A 87 6.72 -5.42 -0.62
C ALA A 87 6.21 -6.88 -0.55
N LEU A 88 5.58 -7.29 0.56
CA LEU A 88 4.93 -8.57 0.74
C LEU A 88 3.41 -8.45 0.50
N PRO A 89 2.80 -9.32 -0.31
CA PRO A 89 1.37 -9.26 -0.55
C PRO A 89 0.59 -9.69 0.69
N GLN A 90 -0.32 -8.83 1.16
CA GLN A 90 -1.12 -9.07 2.37
C GLN A 90 -2.56 -9.45 2.02
N LEU A 91 -3.18 -8.68 1.14
CA LEU A 91 -4.60 -8.76 0.85
C LEU A 91 -4.82 -8.62 -0.66
N CYS A 92 -5.79 -9.34 -1.20
CA CYS A 92 -6.32 -9.13 -2.53
C CYS A 92 -7.77 -8.68 -2.43
N ILE A 93 -8.08 -7.58 -3.10
CA ILE A 93 -9.43 -7.01 -3.22
C ILE A 93 -9.85 -7.15 -4.67
N THR A 94 -11.02 -7.76 -4.90
CA THR A 94 -11.59 -7.91 -6.23
C THR A 94 -12.89 -7.11 -6.33
N LEU A 95 -12.96 -6.24 -7.32
CA LEU A 95 -14.16 -5.50 -7.70
C LEU A 95 -14.64 -6.05 -9.05
N PRO A 96 -15.73 -6.81 -9.07
CA PRO A 96 -16.26 -7.36 -10.31
C PRO A 96 -16.88 -6.28 -11.20
N ALA A 97 -16.90 -6.51 -12.51
CA ALA A 97 -17.37 -5.57 -13.53
C ALA A 97 -18.75 -4.96 -13.19
N LYS A 98 -19.70 -5.80 -12.82
CA LYS A 98 -21.05 -5.35 -12.46
C LYS A 98 -21.05 -4.32 -11.32
N LEU A 99 -20.19 -4.48 -10.31
CA LEU A 99 -20.10 -3.56 -9.19
C LEU A 99 -19.55 -2.20 -9.62
N ILE A 100 -18.58 -2.21 -10.52
CA ILE A 100 -17.99 -0.98 -11.09
C ILE A 100 -19.01 -0.27 -12.00
N GLU A 101 -19.70 -0.99 -12.86
CA GLU A 101 -20.78 -0.46 -13.71
C GLU A 101 -21.94 0.14 -12.89
N ASP A 102 -22.37 -0.55 -11.82
CA ASP A 102 -23.43 -0.05 -10.94
C ASP A 102 -23.00 1.25 -10.22
N TYR A 103 -21.74 1.37 -9.84
CA TYR A 103 -21.19 2.59 -9.28
C TYR A 103 -21.12 3.72 -10.33
N GLN A 104 -20.55 3.47 -11.51
CA GLN A 104 -20.40 4.44 -12.59
C GLN A 104 -21.76 4.94 -13.13
N SER A 105 -22.77 4.07 -13.12
CA SER A 105 -24.15 4.43 -13.51
C SER A 105 -24.98 5.08 -12.40
N GLY A 106 -24.41 5.25 -11.19
CA GLY A 106 -25.10 5.84 -10.04
C GLY A 106 -26.13 4.94 -9.37
N LYS A 107 -26.18 3.65 -9.70
CA LYS A 107 -27.05 2.66 -9.03
C LYS A 107 -26.54 2.20 -7.68
N CYS A 108 -25.23 2.35 -7.45
CA CYS A 108 -24.56 1.99 -6.22
C CYS A 108 -23.71 3.17 -5.76
N ASP A 109 -23.70 3.45 -4.48
CA ASP A 109 -22.80 4.43 -3.85
C ASP A 109 -21.47 3.79 -3.44
N LEU A 110 -20.56 4.59 -2.93
CA LEU A 110 -19.24 4.13 -2.50
C LEU A 110 -19.32 3.13 -1.33
N ASP A 111 -20.27 3.34 -0.42
CA ASP A 111 -20.51 2.40 0.69
C ASP A 111 -21.00 1.05 0.19
N GLY A 112 -21.84 1.04 -0.83
CA GLY A 112 -22.28 -0.17 -1.53
C GLY A 112 -21.10 -0.88 -2.20
N VAL A 113 -20.16 -0.15 -2.79
CA VAL A 113 -18.92 -0.74 -3.35
C VAL A 113 -18.13 -1.44 -2.25
N TYR A 114 -17.88 -0.78 -1.12
CA TYR A 114 -17.11 -1.36 -0.01
C TYR A 114 -17.77 -2.58 0.63
N ARG A 115 -19.10 -2.63 0.67
CA ARG A 115 -19.84 -3.77 1.22
C ARG A 115 -19.84 -4.99 0.29
N ASN A 116 -19.78 -4.76 -1.03
CA ASN A 116 -19.90 -5.83 -2.02
C ASN A 116 -18.57 -6.23 -2.68
N MET A 117 -17.46 -5.54 -2.38
CA MET A 117 -16.15 -5.97 -2.83
C MET A 117 -15.73 -7.28 -2.17
N GLN A 118 -15.01 -8.10 -2.89
CA GLN A 118 -14.51 -9.38 -2.40
C GLN A 118 -13.10 -9.21 -1.86
N MET A 119 -12.84 -9.69 -0.65
CA MET A 119 -11.51 -9.63 -0.02
C MET A 119 -11.01 -11.03 0.32
N THR A 120 -9.75 -11.32 0.01
CA THR A 120 -9.10 -12.58 0.34
C THR A 120 -7.62 -12.37 0.67
N THR A 121 -7.12 -13.16 1.61
CA THR A 121 -5.68 -13.23 1.91
C THR A 121 -4.93 -14.14 0.93
N SER A 122 -5.64 -14.92 0.10
CA SER A 122 -5.04 -15.75 -0.94
C SER A 122 -4.60 -14.91 -2.13
N THR A 123 -3.34 -14.50 -2.17
CA THR A 123 -2.79 -13.61 -3.20
C THR A 123 -1.95 -14.35 -4.25
N LYS A 124 -1.71 -15.66 -4.09
CA LYS A 124 -0.76 -16.43 -4.89
C LYS A 124 -1.07 -16.40 -6.39
N THR A 125 -2.33 -16.65 -6.74
CA THR A 125 -2.79 -16.66 -8.15
C THR A 125 -2.67 -15.27 -8.77
N VAL A 126 -3.10 -14.24 -8.05
CA VAL A 126 -3.08 -12.85 -8.53
C VAL A 126 -1.66 -12.34 -8.67
N MET A 127 -0.77 -12.67 -7.73
CA MET A 127 0.65 -12.34 -7.82
C MET A 127 1.36 -13.06 -8.96
N ALA A 128 0.91 -14.25 -9.34
CA ALA A 128 1.45 -14.94 -10.53
C ALA A 128 1.13 -14.19 -11.84
N ALA A 129 0.01 -13.47 -11.90
CA ALA A 129 -0.33 -12.63 -13.04
C ALA A 129 0.62 -11.42 -13.19
N LEU A 130 1.14 -10.91 -12.08
CA LEU A 130 2.09 -9.78 -12.02
C LEU A 130 3.56 -10.22 -12.17
N LYS A 131 3.83 -11.52 -12.31
CA LYS A 131 5.19 -12.02 -12.45
C LYS A 131 5.82 -11.52 -13.76
N GLY A 132 6.96 -10.86 -13.66
CA GLY A 132 7.67 -10.27 -14.82
C GLY A 132 7.26 -8.83 -15.13
N THR A 133 6.23 -8.29 -14.51
CA THR A 133 5.87 -6.88 -14.65
C THR A 133 6.90 -5.99 -13.95
N LYS A 134 7.28 -4.90 -14.60
CA LYS A 134 8.18 -3.90 -14.01
C LYS A 134 7.52 -3.27 -12.80
N ARG A 135 8.26 -3.18 -11.70
CA ARG A 135 7.82 -2.47 -10.51
C ARG A 135 8.23 -1.00 -10.61
N GLU A 136 7.27 -0.11 -10.37
CA GLU A 136 7.47 1.33 -10.38
C GLU A 136 7.39 1.89 -8.95
N SER A 137 7.95 3.07 -8.71
CA SER A 137 7.96 3.73 -7.39
C SER A 137 8.41 2.81 -6.25
N THR A 138 9.54 2.13 -6.44
CA THR A 138 10.06 1.20 -5.40
C THR A 138 10.39 1.91 -4.11
N THR A 139 10.08 1.27 -2.97
CA THR A 139 10.44 1.73 -1.62
C THR A 139 11.86 1.35 -1.21
N PHE A 140 12.51 0.43 -1.93
CA PHE A 140 13.83 -0.07 -1.56
C PHE A 140 14.87 1.05 -1.57
N GLY A 141 15.53 1.24 -0.43
CA GLY A 141 16.55 2.28 -0.24
C GLY A 141 16.01 3.69 -0.02
N LYS A 142 14.68 3.89 -0.02
CA LYS A 142 14.09 5.15 0.43
C LYS A 142 14.21 5.26 1.95
N VAL A 143 14.47 6.47 2.41
CA VAL A 143 14.60 6.81 3.82
C VAL A 143 13.47 7.75 4.18
N ASP A 144 12.63 7.32 5.10
CA ASP A 144 11.54 8.13 5.65
C ASP A 144 11.95 8.67 7.02
N VAL A 145 11.69 9.95 7.23
CA VAL A 145 11.87 10.59 8.55
C VAL A 145 10.51 10.86 9.14
N VAL A 146 10.23 10.23 10.26
CA VAL A 146 8.94 10.33 10.95
C VAL A 146 9.16 10.93 12.33
N LEU A 147 8.31 11.87 12.72
CA LEU A 147 8.34 12.48 14.04
C LEU A 147 7.16 11.96 14.87
N TYR A 148 7.46 11.25 15.95
CA TYR A 148 6.45 10.75 16.86
C TYR A 148 6.38 11.62 18.12
N PRO A 149 5.20 12.08 18.55
CA PRO A 149 5.04 12.61 19.89
C PRO A 149 5.03 11.45 20.89
N GLY A 150 5.84 11.54 21.92
CA GLY A 150 5.89 10.59 23.03
C GLY A 150 5.29 11.24 24.29
N VAL A 151 4.30 10.61 24.90
CA VAL A 151 3.76 11.00 26.20
C VAL A 151 3.91 9.84 27.14
N MET A 152 4.57 10.08 28.26
CA MET A 152 4.66 9.13 29.34
C MET A 152 3.98 9.67 30.58
N LEU A 153 3.08 8.89 31.13
CA LEU A 153 2.42 9.17 32.39
C LEU A 153 2.51 7.95 33.30
N VAL A 154 3.14 8.11 34.45
CA VAL A 154 3.25 7.05 35.46
C VAL A 154 2.61 7.53 36.76
N ASN A 155 1.59 6.83 37.19
CA ASN A 155 0.86 7.10 38.42
C ASN A 155 1.46 6.29 39.58
N ASN A 156 1.16 6.71 40.81
CA ASN A 156 1.49 6.01 42.04
C ASN A 156 3.01 5.82 42.25
N VAL A 157 3.75 6.91 42.14
CA VAL A 157 5.18 6.93 42.45
C VAL A 157 5.38 7.20 43.94
N THR A 158 6.27 6.52 44.60
CA THR A 158 6.49 6.51 46.05
C THR A 158 6.63 7.92 46.68
N TYR A 159 7.07 8.91 45.92
CA TYR A 159 7.34 10.27 46.40
C TYR A 159 6.64 11.37 45.60
N LYS A 160 5.86 11.01 44.56
CA LYS A 160 5.05 11.93 43.78
C LYS A 160 3.73 11.28 43.37
N LEU A 161 2.66 12.07 43.23
CA LEU A 161 1.37 11.59 42.74
C LEU A 161 1.49 11.01 41.29
N TYR A 162 2.28 11.63 40.47
CA TYR A 162 2.52 11.19 39.09
C TYR A 162 3.87 11.66 38.56
N LYS A 163 4.40 10.93 37.59
CA LYS A 163 5.47 11.33 36.72
C LYS A 163 4.94 11.54 35.32
N ALA A 164 5.26 12.65 34.70
CA ALA A 164 4.87 12.96 33.33
C ALA A 164 6.08 13.44 32.53
N ALA A 165 6.18 12.97 31.29
CA ALA A 165 7.15 13.47 30.34
C ALA A 165 6.51 13.60 28.96
N PHE A 166 6.86 14.65 28.25
CA PHE A 166 6.57 14.82 26.83
C PHE A 166 7.88 14.86 26.05
N GLU A 167 7.94 14.07 25.00
CA GLU A 167 9.12 13.87 24.19
C GLU A 167 8.79 14.00 22.71
N LEU A 168 9.74 14.45 21.91
CA LEU A 168 9.74 14.23 20.48
C LEU A 168 10.65 13.06 20.15
N GLN A 169 10.15 12.18 19.31
CA GLN A 169 10.83 10.94 18.97
C GLN A 169 11.02 10.84 17.46
N PRO A 170 12.00 11.57 16.89
CA PRO A 170 12.36 11.40 15.50
C PRO A 170 12.82 9.98 15.23
N ALA A 171 12.27 9.37 14.18
CA ALA A 171 12.65 8.06 13.71
C ALA A 171 13.04 8.13 12.23
N VAL A 172 14.04 7.35 11.87
CA VAL A 172 14.45 7.09 10.50
C VAL A 172 14.03 5.67 10.17
N GLU A 173 13.23 5.52 9.13
CA GLU A 173 12.71 4.23 8.67
C GLU A 173 13.17 3.98 7.24
N MET A 174 13.63 2.76 6.94
CA MET A 174 14.10 2.39 5.63
C MET A 174 13.74 0.95 5.30
N GLN A 175 13.20 0.72 4.10
CA GLN A 175 13.01 -0.62 3.56
C GLN A 175 14.28 -1.07 2.86
N LEU A 176 14.89 -2.17 3.32
CA LEU A 176 16.16 -2.69 2.80
C LEU A 176 15.97 -3.61 1.60
N TRP A 177 15.08 -4.61 1.75
CA TRP A 177 14.65 -5.55 0.72
C TRP A 177 13.26 -6.06 1.04
N LYS A 178 12.75 -6.97 0.24
CA LYS A 178 11.42 -7.54 0.40
C LYS A 178 11.21 -8.13 1.79
N GLY A 179 10.28 -7.55 2.56
CA GLY A 179 9.96 -7.95 3.92
C GLY A 179 10.96 -7.48 4.99
N ALA A 180 12.02 -6.74 4.60
CA ALA A 180 13.01 -6.26 5.55
C ALA A 180 12.93 -4.74 5.73
N SER A 181 12.88 -4.29 6.97
CA SER A 181 12.91 -2.88 7.34
C SER A 181 13.86 -2.61 8.50
N LEU A 182 14.48 -1.44 8.45
CA LEU A 182 15.32 -0.90 9.51
C LEU A 182 14.65 0.34 10.07
N ARG A 183 14.57 0.46 11.38
CA ARG A 183 14.07 1.65 12.07
C ARG A 183 15.04 2.04 13.18
N LEU A 184 15.43 3.31 13.17
CA LEU A 184 16.21 3.95 14.22
C LEU A 184 15.38 5.09 14.82
N GLN A 185 15.25 5.14 16.13
CA GLN A 185 14.53 6.19 16.84
C GLN A 185 15.39 6.80 17.95
N VAL A 186 15.24 8.10 18.14
CA VAL A 186 15.88 8.86 19.21
C VAL A 186 14.80 9.56 20.02
N CYS A 187 14.95 9.63 21.34
CA CYS A 187 14.03 10.33 22.23
C CYS A 187 14.64 11.68 22.63
N LEU A 188 13.93 12.76 22.30
CA LEU A 188 14.29 14.13 22.65
C LEU A 188 13.33 14.62 23.74
N PRO A 189 13.76 14.76 24.98
CA PRO A 189 12.89 15.29 26.05
C PRO A 189 12.58 16.76 25.80
N ILE A 190 11.32 17.13 25.92
CA ILE A 190 10.85 18.53 25.80
C ILE A 190 10.46 19.09 27.16
N VAL A 191 9.61 18.34 27.88
CA VAL A 191 9.14 18.73 29.22
C VAL A 191 9.00 17.46 30.05
N ASN A 192 9.49 17.51 31.28
CA ASN A 192 9.25 16.48 32.27
C ASN A 192 9.15 17.07 33.69
N ASN A 193 8.49 16.39 34.59
CA ASN A 193 8.37 16.77 35.98
C ASN A 193 9.35 16.04 36.92
N GLU A 194 10.33 15.32 36.34
CA GLU A 194 11.39 14.62 37.10
C GLU A 194 12.76 14.98 36.53
N PRO A 195 13.38 16.07 37.02
CA PRO A 195 14.68 16.51 36.56
C PRO A 195 15.79 15.48 36.80
N GLY A 196 16.74 15.41 35.89
CA GLY A 196 17.97 14.65 36.00
C GLY A 196 18.04 13.34 35.21
N LYS A 197 17.02 12.49 35.24
CA LYS A 197 17.06 11.20 34.54
C LYS A 197 16.51 11.27 33.12
N TRP A 198 15.67 12.24 32.84
CA TRP A 198 14.88 12.36 31.63
C TRP A 198 15.26 13.58 30.76
N ASP A 199 16.28 14.36 31.21
CA ASP A 199 16.66 15.61 30.57
C ASP A 199 17.69 15.44 29.44
N CYS A 200 18.13 14.20 29.19
CA CYS A 200 19.13 13.93 28.16
C CYS A 200 18.52 13.25 26.94
N ILE A 201 19.12 13.52 25.80
CA ILE A 201 18.84 12.79 24.56
C ILE A 201 19.26 11.33 24.80
N ARG A 202 18.36 10.41 24.47
CA ARG A 202 18.60 8.99 24.63
C ARG A 202 18.20 8.20 23.37
N PRO A 203 18.87 7.07 23.10
CA PRO A 203 18.41 6.18 22.05
C PRO A 203 17.01 5.64 22.41
N GLY A 204 16.09 5.71 21.48
CA GLY A 204 14.78 5.06 21.61
C GLY A 204 14.93 3.57 21.32
N TYR A 205 15.05 3.21 20.06
CA TYR A 205 15.33 1.85 19.63
C TYR A 205 16.02 1.80 18.27
N LEU A 206 16.72 0.70 18.04
CA LEU A 206 17.19 0.28 16.73
C LEU A 206 16.56 -1.10 16.45
N THR A 207 15.77 -1.20 15.41
CA THR A 207 15.08 -2.45 15.06
C THR A 207 15.39 -2.81 13.61
N LEU A 208 15.89 -4.03 13.42
CA LEU A 208 15.91 -4.70 12.13
C LEU A 208 14.80 -5.76 12.13
N ARG A 209 13.82 -5.59 11.25
CA ARG A 209 12.67 -6.50 11.14
C ARG A 209 12.75 -7.25 9.83
N GLN A 210 12.51 -8.55 9.87
CA GLN A 210 12.33 -9.38 8.69
C GLN A 210 10.98 -10.08 8.78
N GLU A 211 10.13 -9.86 7.81
CA GLU A 211 8.84 -10.49 7.66
C GLU A 211 8.91 -11.60 6.62
N PHE A 212 8.22 -12.68 6.90
CA PHE A 212 8.06 -13.81 6.00
C PHE A 212 6.57 -14.10 5.84
N ARG A 213 6.13 -14.31 4.62
CA ARG A 213 4.78 -14.81 4.38
C ARG A 213 4.83 -16.35 4.51
N LEU A 214 4.17 -16.87 5.53
CA LEU A 214 3.94 -18.31 5.67
C LEU A 214 2.84 -18.73 4.70
N ASP A 215 3.08 -19.81 3.95
CA ASP A 215 2.09 -20.39 3.06
C ASP A 215 0.97 -21.06 3.91
N ASN A 216 -0.24 -21.18 3.38
CA ASN A 216 -1.43 -21.74 4.08
C ASN A 216 -1.28 -23.18 4.59
N HIS A 217 -0.10 -23.77 4.49
CA HIS A 217 0.22 -25.13 4.97
C HIS A 217 0.47 -25.20 6.49
N TRP A 218 0.61 -24.05 7.15
CA TRP A 218 0.72 -23.96 8.60
C TRP A 218 -0.62 -23.54 9.20
N LYS A 219 -1.52 -24.52 9.35
CA LYS A 219 -2.75 -24.38 10.14
C LYS A 219 -2.54 -25.01 11.52
#